data_97d0180c1c5766536aed1cbdc76778a0
#
_entry.id   97d0180c1c5766536aed1cbdc76778a0
#
_cell.length_a   1.000
_cell.length_b   1.000
_cell.length_c   1.000
_cell.angle_alpha   90.00
_cell.angle_beta   90.00
_cell.angle_gamma   90.00
#
_symmetry.space_group_name_H-M   'P 1'
#
loop_
_entity.id
_entity.type
_entity.pdbx_description
1 polymer ?
#
loop_
_entity_poly.entity_id
_entity_poly.type
_entity_poly.pdbx_seq_one_letter_code
_entity_poly.pdbx_strand_id
1 'polypeptide(L)'
;MTRTTVKTLRHGHKHLLACVYILLARICWADDASHDSRRVLVCGDRTAIVEITSGLANGSPHSQETVEWSYPASSREGWVLPNGNLLLALSKGNLTPHGAAVEIKRGEQSEDAIVWRYDGVQDEVNSIHKTPQGTYVLTEAGPHPRLLEIDSDGNVQIEFPLVCQKTNSHMQTRMARKQLDGTYLVPHLLDFAIIRYNAAGKEVSRIDTHVPGEPAINSWPFTAITLPDGGILAGLTNGNRVVEFDKDGTLRWQITAADTDGLIDDACGVQRLPNGNTMIASYHIGKGGVRLLEVTPEKKVVWAWKANVPAVHHFHLLSMNGATIAPPPLR
;
A
#
# COMPACT_ATOMS: atom_id res chain seq x y z
N MET A 1 29.83 -96.82 0.76
CA MET A 1 29.97 -97.09 2.18
C MET A 1 29.77 -95.76 2.89
N THR A 2 28.87 -95.45 3.67
CA THR A 2 28.11 -96.06 4.71
C THR A 2 26.79 -95.27 4.89
N ARG A 3 25.73 -95.99 5.14
CA ARG A 3 24.36 -95.48 5.50
C ARG A 3 24.38 -94.74 6.82
N THR A 4 23.47 -93.81 7.02
CA THR A 4 22.65 -93.73 8.28
C THR A 4 21.60 -92.67 8.13
N THR A 5 20.40 -93.03 7.98
CA THR A 5 19.20 -93.13 8.76
C THR A 5 18.51 -91.76 9.18
N VAL A 6 17.35 -91.62 8.66
CA VAL A 6 16.26 -90.63 8.96
C VAL A 6 15.79 -90.80 10.40
N LYS A 7 15.51 -89.62 11.08
CA LYS A 7 14.52 -89.58 12.17
C LYS A 7 13.62 -88.37 12.02
N THR A 8 12.44 -88.66 11.70
CA THR A 8 11.27 -87.78 11.74
C THR A 8 10.86 -87.41 13.18
N LEU A 9 10.67 -86.15 13.49
CA LEU A 9 9.90 -85.72 14.67
C LEU A 9 8.89 -84.72 14.27
N ARG A 10 7.64 -85.09 14.40
CA ARG A 10 6.45 -84.23 14.34
C ARG A 10 6.38 -83.45 15.63
N HIS A 11 6.20 -82.11 15.56
CA HIS A 11 5.62 -81.35 16.62
C HIS A 11 4.78 -80.19 16.06
N GLY A 12 3.60 -80.20 16.30
CA GLY A 12 2.53 -79.37 16.78
C GLY A 12 2.49 -77.93 16.27
N HIS A 13 1.53 -77.67 15.37
CA HIS A 13 1.11 -76.32 15.05
C HIS A 13 0.39 -75.70 16.26
N LYS A 14 0.97 -74.64 16.82
CA LYS A 14 0.23 -73.66 17.63
C LYS A 14 0.11 -72.41 16.79
N HIS A 15 -1.09 -72.16 16.29
CA HIS A 15 -1.46 -70.87 15.70
C HIS A 15 -1.44 -69.80 16.76
N LEU A 16 -0.46 -68.92 16.73
CA LEU A 16 -0.49 -67.66 17.48
C LEU A 16 -1.12 -66.62 16.54
N LEU A 17 -2.38 -66.28 16.78
CA LEU A 17 -3.01 -65.08 16.21
C LEU A 17 -2.35 -63.86 16.86
N ALA A 18 -1.47 -63.20 16.10
CA ALA A 18 -1.01 -61.87 16.47
C ALA A 18 -2.05 -60.88 15.99
N CYS A 19 -2.88 -60.37 16.92
CA CYS A 19 -3.70 -59.20 16.66
C CYS A 19 -2.79 -57.98 16.54
N VAL A 20 -2.56 -57.56 15.29
CA VAL A 20 -1.95 -56.26 14.99
C VAL A 20 -3.03 -55.18 15.20
N TYR A 21 -3.00 -54.53 16.37
CA TYR A 21 -3.71 -53.30 16.57
C TYR A 21 -3.00 -52.22 15.76
N ILE A 22 -3.56 -51.89 14.56
CA ILE A 22 -3.20 -50.69 13.85
C ILE A 22 -3.83 -49.53 14.62
N LEU A 23 -3.04 -48.89 15.47
CA LEU A 23 -3.38 -47.59 16.02
C LEU A 23 -3.38 -46.59 14.85
N LEU A 24 -4.54 -46.35 14.24
CA LEU A 24 -4.78 -45.19 13.40
C LEU A 24 -4.70 -43.97 14.30
N ALA A 25 -3.49 -43.42 14.44
CA ALA A 25 -3.33 -42.06 14.90
C ALA A 25 -4.08 -41.18 13.89
N ARG A 26 -5.30 -40.79 14.22
CA ARG A 26 -5.94 -39.63 13.57
C ARG A 26 -5.02 -38.46 13.88
N ILE A 27 -4.12 -38.15 12.92
CA ILE A 27 -3.53 -36.84 12.84
C ILE A 27 -4.74 -35.92 12.56
N CYS A 28 -5.28 -35.34 13.62
CA CYS A 28 -6.07 -34.13 13.48
C CYS A 28 -5.12 -33.12 12.86
N TRP A 29 -5.18 -32.98 11.54
CA TRP A 29 -4.86 -31.74 10.89
C TRP A 29 -5.87 -30.76 11.49
N ALA A 30 -5.46 -29.99 12.49
CA ALA A 30 -6.09 -28.72 12.73
C ALA A 30 -6.01 -28.05 11.37
N ASP A 31 -7.16 -27.78 10.77
CA ASP A 31 -7.28 -26.77 9.74
C ASP A 31 -6.84 -25.47 10.41
N ASP A 32 -5.53 -25.26 10.43
CA ASP A 32 -4.93 -23.96 10.61
C ASP A 32 -5.25 -23.23 9.31
N ALA A 33 -6.51 -22.77 9.20
CA ALA A 33 -6.87 -21.75 8.26
C ALA A 33 -5.98 -20.56 8.64
N SER A 34 -4.79 -20.52 8.05
CA SER A 34 -3.83 -19.43 8.26
C SER A 34 -4.58 -18.15 7.94
N HIS A 35 -5.06 -17.49 8.97
CA HIS A 35 -5.68 -16.20 8.86
C HIS A 35 -4.61 -15.25 8.35
N ASP A 36 -4.70 -14.90 7.08
CA ASP A 36 -3.75 -14.00 6.45
C ASP A 36 -4.06 -12.58 6.90
N SER A 37 -3.29 -12.07 7.87
CA SER A 37 -3.54 -10.77 8.46
C SER A 37 -2.62 -9.68 7.91
N ARG A 38 -3.17 -8.47 7.84
CA ARG A 38 -2.46 -7.25 7.45
C ARG A 38 -2.77 -6.15 8.45
N ARG A 39 -1.75 -5.60 9.06
CA ARG A 39 -1.85 -4.39 9.87
C ARG A 39 -1.53 -3.19 9.02
N VAL A 40 -2.46 -2.24 8.92
CA VAL A 40 -2.40 -1.16 7.93
C VAL A 40 -2.85 0.17 8.54
N LEU A 41 -2.09 1.25 8.30
CA LEU A 41 -2.64 2.60 8.40
C LEU A 41 -3.40 2.88 7.11
N VAL A 42 -4.69 3.15 7.18
CA VAL A 42 -5.54 3.55 6.05
C VAL A 42 -5.82 5.05 6.08
N CYS A 43 -5.76 5.68 4.92
CA CYS A 43 -6.01 7.11 4.70
C CYS A 43 -7.02 7.28 3.58
N GLY A 44 -8.00 8.14 3.81
CA GLY A 44 -9.12 8.39 2.91
C GLY A 44 -10.19 9.17 3.66
N ASP A 45 -11.44 8.82 3.45
CA ASP A 45 -12.55 9.37 4.23
C ASP A 45 -12.47 8.98 5.72
N ARG A 46 -11.74 7.90 6.01
CA ARG A 46 -11.35 7.47 7.35
C ARG A 46 -9.83 7.43 7.46
N THR A 47 -9.30 7.87 8.60
CA THR A 47 -7.89 7.74 8.98
C THR A 47 -7.81 6.80 10.18
N ALA A 48 -7.23 5.61 10.01
CA ALA A 48 -7.19 4.61 11.09
C ALA A 48 -6.05 3.61 10.92
N ILE A 49 -5.54 3.07 12.02
CA ILE A 49 -4.76 1.83 12.01
C ILE A 49 -5.72 0.68 12.25
N VAL A 50 -5.70 -0.28 11.35
CA VAL A 50 -6.57 -1.47 11.39
C VAL A 50 -5.75 -2.74 11.24
N GLU A 51 -6.10 -3.76 12.01
CA GLU A 51 -5.71 -5.15 11.76
C GLU A 51 -6.82 -5.79 10.92
N ILE A 52 -6.46 -6.27 9.74
CA ILE A 52 -7.38 -6.90 8.80
C ILE A 52 -7.02 -8.37 8.70
N THR A 53 -7.94 -9.24 9.09
CA THR A 53 -7.83 -10.68 8.90
C THR A 53 -8.71 -11.07 7.71
N SER A 54 -8.14 -11.66 6.69
CA SER A 54 -8.87 -12.18 5.56
C SER A 54 -8.75 -13.69 5.47
N GLY A 55 -9.78 -14.33 4.97
CA GLY A 55 -9.82 -15.76 4.72
C GLY A 55 -10.80 -16.08 3.60
N LEU A 56 -10.62 -17.22 2.96
CA LEU A 56 -11.57 -17.78 2.00
C LEU A 56 -12.45 -18.78 2.77
N ALA A 57 -13.63 -18.36 3.21
CA ALA A 57 -14.62 -19.29 3.71
C ALA A 57 -15.59 -19.66 2.56
N ASN A 58 -15.64 -20.93 2.20
CA ASN A 58 -16.49 -21.47 1.12
C ASN A 58 -16.30 -20.73 -0.23
N GLY A 59 -15.05 -20.34 -0.56
CA GLY A 59 -14.75 -19.65 -1.83
C GLY A 59 -15.15 -18.17 -1.88
N SER A 60 -15.68 -17.61 -0.81
CA SER A 60 -16.00 -16.18 -0.70
C SER A 60 -15.02 -15.46 0.21
N PRO A 61 -14.49 -14.30 -0.19
CA PRO A 61 -13.59 -13.52 0.66
C PRO A 61 -14.35 -12.98 1.88
N HIS A 62 -13.95 -13.43 3.08
CA HIS A 62 -14.35 -12.85 4.35
C HIS A 62 -13.21 -12.01 4.89
N SER A 63 -13.53 -10.77 5.24
CA SER A 63 -12.57 -9.90 5.93
C SER A 63 -13.19 -9.43 7.23
N GLN A 64 -12.42 -9.54 8.30
CA GLN A 64 -12.70 -8.92 9.59
C GLN A 64 -11.69 -7.82 9.81
N GLU A 65 -12.11 -6.73 10.43
CA GLU A 65 -11.21 -5.66 10.84
C GLU A 65 -11.34 -5.37 12.33
N THR A 66 -10.22 -5.07 12.96
CA THR A 66 -10.14 -4.50 14.30
C THR A 66 -9.48 -3.14 14.18
N VAL A 67 -10.17 -2.10 14.65
CA VAL A 67 -9.61 -0.74 14.67
C VAL A 67 -8.77 -0.59 15.92
N GLU A 68 -7.45 -0.38 15.76
CA GLU A 68 -6.53 -0.14 16.86
C GLU A 68 -6.45 1.35 17.24
N TRP A 69 -6.56 2.22 16.26
CA TRP A 69 -6.47 3.65 16.42
C TRP A 69 -7.24 4.36 15.29
N SER A 70 -7.80 5.53 15.57
CA SER A 70 -8.47 6.36 14.57
C SER A 70 -8.24 7.84 14.84
N TYR A 71 -8.23 8.62 13.77
CA TYR A 71 -8.14 10.08 13.82
C TYR A 71 -9.44 10.71 13.35
N PRO A 72 -9.90 11.81 13.97
CA PRO A 72 -11.23 12.38 13.68
C PRO A 72 -11.34 13.10 12.33
N ALA A 73 -10.24 13.29 11.59
CA ALA A 73 -10.24 13.91 10.28
C ALA A 73 -9.87 12.91 9.18
N SER A 74 -10.43 13.12 7.97
CA SER A 74 -9.99 12.43 6.76
C SER A 74 -8.58 12.86 6.35
N SER A 75 -7.87 11.97 5.66
CA SER A 75 -6.50 12.23 5.21
C SER A 75 -6.28 11.81 3.77
N ARG A 76 -5.44 12.56 3.06
CA ARG A 76 -5.00 12.21 1.70
C ARG A 76 -3.91 11.16 1.71
N GLU A 77 -3.03 11.25 2.70
CA GLU A 77 -1.84 10.44 2.83
C GLU A 77 -1.45 10.28 4.29
N GLY A 78 -0.77 9.19 4.63
CA GLY A 78 -0.28 8.97 5.99
C GLY A 78 0.81 7.92 6.08
N TRP A 79 1.63 8.07 7.12
CA TRP A 79 2.79 7.27 7.41
C TRP A 79 2.85 6.91 8.89
N VAL A 80 3.25 5.70 9.23
CA VAL A 80 3.81 5.41 10.54
C VAL A 80 5.32 5.59 10.43
N LEU A 81 5.85 6.52 11.19
CA LEU A 81 7.29 6.83 11.20
C LEU A 81 8.06 5.78 12.02
N PRO A 82 9.40 5.67 11.85
CA PRO A 82 10.22 4.72 12.61
C PRO A 82 10.14 4.89 14.12
N ASN A 83 9.88 6.11 14.62
CA ASN A 83 9.69 6.40 16.05
C ASN A 83 8.26 6.08 16.55
N GLY A 84 7.39 5.52 15.70
CA GLY A 84 6.00 5.20 16.03
C GLY A 84 5.02 6.37 15.87
N ASN A 85 5.47 7.58 15.61
CA ASN A 85 4.61 8.72 15.33
C ASN A 85 3.86 8.52 14.01
N LEU A 86 2.73 9.20 13.87
CA LEU A 86 1.94 9.25 12.65
C LEU A 86 2.18 10.58 11.94
N LEU A 87 2.42 10.53 10.64
CA LEU A 87 2.52 11.70 9.78
C LEU A 87 1.36 11.67 8.80
N LEU A 88 0.52 12.71 8.77
CA LEU A 88 -0.71 12.76 7.99
C LEU A 88 -0.81 14.05 7.15
N ALA A 89 -1.22 13.92 5.89
CA ALA A 89 -1.77 15.03 5.12
C ALA A 89 -3.29 15.01 5.29
N LEU A 90 -3.81 15.92 6.10
CA LEU A 90 -5.23 16.05 6.39
C LEU A 90 -5.96 16.73 5.23
N SER A 91 -7.08 16.15 4.82
CA SER A 91 -7.95 16.74 3.81
C SER A 91 -8.55 18.04 4.32
N LYS A 92 -8.96 18.93 3.40
CA LYS A 92 -9.73 20.10 3.78
C LYS A 92 -11.07 19.69 4.41
N GLY A 93 -11.46 20.41 5.43
CA GLY A 93 -12.67 20.14 6.18
C GLY A 93 -12.86 21.18 7.27
N ASN A 94 -13.84 20.97 8.16
CA ASN A 94 -14.18 21.94 9.22
C ASN A 94 -12.99 22.24 10.16
N LEU A 95 -12.14 21.25 10.43
CA LEU A 95 -10.98 21.39 11.31
C LEU A 95 -9.73 21.90 10.57
N THR A 96 -9.69 21.78 9.26
CA THR A 96 -8.56 22.11 8.38
C THR A 96 -9.09 22.71 7.08
N PRO A 97 -9.50 23.99 7.07
CA PRO A 97 -10.20 24.60 5.92
C PRO A 97 -9.41 24.53 4.59
N HIS A 98 -8.07 24.50 4.70
CA HIS A 98 -7.13 24.41 3.57
C HIS A 98 -6.33 23.12 3.55
N GLY A 99 -6.75 22.11 4.35
CA GLY A 99 -5.90 20.97 4.65
C GLY A 99 -4.77 21.33 5.62
N ALA A 100 -4.07 20.30 6.10
CA ALA A 100 -2.91 20.47 6.97
C ALA A 100 -1.97 19.26 6.85
N ALA A 101 -0.71 19.44 7.22
CA ALA A 101 0.19 18.33 7.47
C ALA A 101 0.50 18.28 8.97
N VAL A 102 0.43 17.10 9.58
CA VAL A 102 0.66 16.95 11.03
C VAL A 102 1.49 15.71 11.31
N GLU A 103 2.40 15.83 12.30
CA GLU A 103 3.01 14.69 12.97
C GLU A 103 2.38 14.52 14.35
N ILE A 104 1.91 13.30 14.64
CA ILE A 104 1.17 12.97 15.84
C ILE A 104 1.97 11.93 16.61
N LYS A 105 2.31 12.23 17.87
CA LYS A 105 2.80 11.25 18.84
C LYS A 105 1.59 10.59 19.47
N ARG A 106 1.45 9.29 19.26
CA ARG A 106 0.35 8.53 19.90
C ARG A 106 0.60 8.40 21.39
N GLY A 107 -0.42 8.65 22.18
CA GLY A 107 -0.41 8.39 23.61
C GLY A 107 -0.62 6.91 23.91
N GLU A 108 0.10 6.34 24.89
CA GLU A 108 -0.12 4.97 25.35
C GLU A 108 -1.23 4.91 26.42
N GLN A 109 -1.32 5.94 27.26
CA GLN A 109 -2.30 6.10 28.34
C GLN A 109 -2.83 7.54 28.46
N SER A 110 -2.50 8.39 27.47
CA SER A 110 -2.89 9.79 27.38
C SER A 110 -3.46 10.08 25.98
N GLU A 111 -4.00 11.29 25.80
CA GLU A 111 -4.40 11.75 24.48
C GLU A 111 -3.21 11.85 23.52
N ASP A 112 -3.49 11.65 22.21
CA ASP A 112 -2.54 11.88 21.15
C ASP A 112 -2.09 13.37 21.14
N ALA A 113 -0.80 13.61 20.89
CA ALA A 113 -0.25 14.95 20.83
C ALA A 113 0.27 15.30 19.44
N ILE A 114 -0.16 16.43 18.89
CA ILE A 114 0.46 16.98 17.68
C ILE A 114 1.82 17.56 18.07
N VAL A 115 2.89 16.99 17.51
CA VAL A 115 4.27 17.40 17.78
C VAL A 115 4.86 18.27 16.68
N TRP A 116 4.26 18.28 15.50
CA TRP A 116 4.57 19.18 14.39
C TRP A 116 3.32 19.42 13.56
N ARG A 117 3.15 20.65 13.04
CA ARG A 117 2.00 21.02 12.24
C ARG A 117 2.34 22.09 11.20
N TYR A 118 1.80 21.92 10.01
CA TYR A 118 1.71 22.93 8.97
C TYR A 118 0.25 23.08 8.55
N ASP A 119 -0.30 24.28 8.67
CA ASP A 119 -1.64 24.59 8.14
C ASP A 119 -1.53 25.11 6.71
N GLY A 120 -2.30 24.51 5.80
CA GLY A 120 -2.35 24.94 4.42
C GLY A 120 -2.82 26.39 4.28
N VAL A 121 -2.22 27.14 3.36
CA VAL A 121 -2.56 28.54 3.08
C VAL A 121 -3.25 28.71 1.73
N GLN A 122 -3.36 27.63 0.96
CA GLN A 122 -4.09 27.58 -0.31
C GLN A 122 -5.33 26.67 -0.18
N ASP A 123 -5.73 25.97 -1.25
CA ASP A 123 -6.97 25.21 -1.22
C ASP A 123 -6.83 23.85 -0.54
N GLU A 124 -5.72 23.12 -0.79
CA GLU A 124 -5.49 21.76 -0.27
C GLU A 124 -4.01 21.47 0.01
N VAL A 125 -3.73 20.69 1.08
CA VAL A 125 -2.46 19.99 1.28
C VAL A 125 -2.65 18.57 0.75
N ASN A 126 -1.91 18.20 -0.31
CA ASN A 126 -2.17 16.98 -1.06
C ASN A 126 -1.19 15.84 -0.81
N SER A 127 -0.03 16.12 -0.23
CA SER A 127 0.96 15.10 0.12
C SER A 127 1.78 15.49 1.32
N ILE A 128 2.37 14.49 1.99
CA ILE A 128 3.34 14.67 3.06
C ILE A 128 4.34 13.51 3.07
N HIS A 129 5.61 13.82 3.18
CA HIS A 129 6.69 12.85 3.30
C HIS A 129 7.74 13.39 4.26
N LYS A 130 8.20 12.58 5.22
CA LYS A 130 9.33 12.92 6.08
C LYS A 130 10.61 12.33 5.52
N THR A 131 11.61 13.18 5.29
CA THR A 131 12.90 12.76 4.75
C THR A 131 13.76 12.07 5.83
N PRO A 132 14.78 11.30 5.46
CA PRO A 132 15.74 10.75 6.42
C PRO A 132 16.48 11.84 7.24
N GLN A 133 16.59 13.06 6.71
CA GLN A 133 17.19 14.21 7.38
C GLN A 133 16.24 14.88 8.39
N GLY A 134 14.98 14.43 8.46
CA GLY A 134 13.98 14.92 9.40
C GLY A 134 13.15 16.09 8.88
N THR A 135 13.35 16.55 7.65
CA THR A 135 12.51 17.58 7.02
C THR A 135 11.19 16.99 6.51
N TYR A 136 10.19 17.84 6.32
CA TYR A 136 8.87 17.49 5.82
C TYR A 136 8.70 18.04 4.41
N VAL A 137 8.43 17.18 3.44
CA VAL A 137 8.13 17.55 2.07
C VAL A 137 6.63 17.43 1.84
N LEU A 138 6.02 18.50 1.37
CA LEU A 138 4.58 18.53 1.09
C LEU A 138 4.28 19.31 -0.20
N THR A 139 3.09 19.10 -0.75
CA THR A 139 2.55 19.89 -1.84
C THR A 139 1.28 20.60 -1.41
N GLU A 140 1.18 21.88 -1.74
CA GLU A 140 -0.05 22.64 -1.70
C GLU A 140 -0.61 22.81 -3.11
N ALA A 141 -1.90 22.56 -3.23
CA ALA A 141 -2.67 22.82 -4.44
C ALA A 141 -3.56 24.04 -4.25
N GLY A 142 -3.80 24.76 -5.33
CA GLY A 142 -4.59 25.99 -5.31
C GLY A 142 -4.24 26.89 -6.50
N PRO A 143 -4.50 28.21 -6.36
CA PRO A 143 -4.16 29.20 -7.40
C PRO A 143 -2.67 29.25 -7.74
N HIS A 144 -1.81 28.94 -6.75
CA HIS A 144 -0.35 28.94 -6.88
C HIS A 144 0.24 27.63 -6.35
N PRO A 145 0.03 26.50 -7.03
CA PRO A 145 0.46 25.21 -6.52
C PRO A 145 1.98 25.19 -6.37
N ARG A 146 2.45 24.58 -5.26
CA ARG A 146 3.87 24.57 -4.90
C ARG A 146 4.27 23.33 -4.15
N LEU A 147 5.57 23.03 -4.19
CA LEU A 147 6.21 22.07 -3.29
C LEU A 147 6.99 22.84 -2.22
N LEU A 148 6.89 22.36 -0.99
CA LEU A 148 7.62 22.88 0.17
C LEU A 148 8.43 21.75 0.79
N GLU A 149 9.64 22.08 1.24
CA GLU A 149 10.41 21.30 2.21
C GLU A 149 10.65 22.15 3.44
N ILE A 150 10.20 21.68 4.61
CA ILE A 150 10.12 22.44 5.87
C ILE A 150 10.89 21.65 6.92
N ASP A 151 11.68 22.32 7.76
CA ASP A 151 12.37 21.67 8.88
C ASP A 151 11.45 21.44 10.09
N SER A 152 11.97 20.83 11.14
CA SER A 152 11.24 20.57 12.39
C SER A 152 10.82 21.84 13.14
N ASP A 153 11.49 22.96 12.91
CA ASP A 153 11.22 24.23 13.55
C ASP A 153 10.20 25.07 12.75
N GLY A 154 9.75 24.56 11.59
CA GLY A 154 8.79 25.23 10.72
C GLY A 154 9.41 26.17 9.68
N ASN A 155 10.75 26.20 9.53
CA ASN A 155 11.39 27.04 8.53
C ASN A 155 11.37 26.36 7.16
N VAL A 156 10.95 27.09 6.13
CA VAL A 156 10.96 26.62 4.74
C VAL A 156 12.41 26.58 4.24
N GLN A 157 12.89 25.40 3.91
CA GLN A 157 14.23 25.15 3.37
C GLN A 157 14.24 25.19 1.84
N ILE A 158 13.19 24.65 1.22
CA ILE A 158 12.98 24.61 -0.25
C ILE A 158 11.55 25.00 -0.52
N GLU A 159 11.35 25.85 -1.50
CA GLU A 159 10.07 26.19 -2.07
C GLU A 159 10.21 26.43 -3.58
N PHE A 160 9.32 25.83 -4.36
CA PHE A 160 9.22 26.15 -5.77
C PHE A 160 7.79 25.92 -6.30
N PRO A 161 7.37 26.71 -7.31
CA PRO A 161 6.05 26.53 -7.93
C PRO A 161 5.98 25.22 -8.72
N LEU A 162 4.78 24.60 -8.67
CA LEU A 162 4.43 23.47 -9.53
C LEU A 162 3.55 23.99 -10.65
N VAL A 163 4.00 23.82 -11.92
CA VAL A 163 3.24 24.27 -13.08
C VAL A 163 2.19 23.21 -13.41
N CYS A 164 0.93 23.49 -13.09
CA CYS A 164 -0.20 22.63 -13.39
C CYS A 164 -1.11 23.33 -14.43
N GLN A 165 -1.46 22.64 -15.52
CA GLN A 165 -2.32 23.20 -16.58
C GLN A 165 -3.76 23.45 -16.12
N LYS A 166 -4.22 22.72 -15.11
CA LYS A 166 -5.58 22.82 -14.58
C LYS A 166 -5.64 23.62 -13.29
N THR A 167 -6.65 24.46 -13.19
CA THR A 167 -6.88 25.34 -12.02
C THR A 167 -7.64 24.66 -10.88
N ASN A 168 -8.26 23.49 -11.14
CA ASN A 168 -8.91 22.71 -10.08
C ASN A 168 -7.86 22.12 -9.14
N SER A 169 -7.74 22.69 -7.95
CA SER A 169 -6.76 22.30 -6.92
C SER A 169 -6.78 20.79 -6.61
N HIS A 170 -7.98 20.22 -6.56
CA HIS A 170 -8.16 18.79 -6.33
C HIS A 170 -7.50 17.91 -7.39
N MET A 171 -7.26 18.43 -8.57
CA MET A 171 -6.78 17.70 -9.74
C MET A 171 -5.35 18.09 -10.17
N GLN A 172 -4.60 18.77 -9.32
CA GLN A 172 -3.25 19.25 -9.62
C GLN A 172 -2.21 18.16 -9.33
N THR A 173 -1.78 17.99 -8.09
CA THR A 173 -0.71 17.05 -7.72
C THR A 173 -1.11 16.11 -6.60
N ARG A 174 -0.43 14.97 -6.49
CA ARG A 174 -0.57 14.00 -5.39
C ARG A 174 0.80 13.45 -5.00
N MET A 175 0.89 12.88 -3.84
CA MET A 175 1.91 11.98 -3.27
C MET A 175 3.36 12.25 -3.73
N ALA A 176 3.81 13.51 -3.62
CA ALA A 176 5.18 13.91 -3.96
C ALA A 176 6.21 13.25 -3.04
N ARG A 177 7.39 12.91 -3.57
CA ARG A 177 8.47 12.23 -2.84
C ARG A 177 9.82 12.87 -3.11
N LYS A 178 10.56 13.18 -2.04
CA LYS A 178 12.00 13.47 -2.19
C LYS A 178 12.77 12.18 -2.43
N GLN A 179 13.61 12.17 -3.41
CA GLN A 179 14.43 11.04 -3.81
C GLN A 179 15.79 11.07 -3.10
N LEU A 180 16.50 9.93 -3.10
CA LEU A 180 17.84 9.84 -2.47
C LEU A 180 18.88 10.74 -3.13
N ASP A 181 18.70 11.05 -4.42
CA ASP A 181 19.55 11.96 -5.19
C ASP A 181 19.23 13.46 -4.93
N GLY A 182 18.28 13.75 -4.03
CA GLY A 182 17.84 15.10 -3.69
C GLY A 182 16.82 15.71 -4.64
N THR A 183 16.39 14.99 -5.68
CA THR A 183 15.30 15.42 -6.56
C THR A 183 13.93 15.14 -5.92
N TYR A 184 12.87 15.69 -6.52
CA TYR A 184 11.48 15.52 -6.07
C TYR A 184 10.67 14.89 -7.20
N LEU A 185 10.08 13.73 -6.96
CA LEU A 185 9.18 13.03 -7.86
C LEU A 185 7.74 13.46 -7.54
N VAL A 186 7.05 14.04 -8.51
CA VAL A 186 5.70 14.62 -8.30
C VAL A 186 4.75 14.12 -9.38
N PRO A 187 3.71 13.35 -9.02
CA PRO A 187 2.60 13.04 -9.91
C PRO A 187 1.73 14.27 -10.17
N HIS A 188 1.50 14.59 -11.43
CA HIS A 188 0.60 15.65 -11.91
C HIS A 188 -0.62 15.01 -12.55
N LEU A 189 -1.79 15.08 -11.90
CA LEU A 189 -2.98 14.32 -12.31
C LEU A 189 -3.43 14.67 -13.73
N LEU A 190 -3.94 15.87 -13.93
CA LEU A 190 -4.51 16.29 -15.21
C LEU A 190 -3.49 16.83 -16.21
N ASP A 191 -2.23 16.82 -15.83
CA ASP A 191 -1.11 16.99 -16.80
C ASP A 191 -0.65 15.64 -17.34
N PHE A 192 -1.22 14.53 -16.82
CA PHE A 192 -0.93 13.14 -17.21
C PHE A 192 0.58 12.86 -17.21
N ALA A 193 1.26 13.30 -16.16
CA ALA A 193 2.70 13.22 -16.09
C ALA A 193 3.21 12.94 -14.69
N ILE A 194 4.32 12.22 -14.62
CA ILE A 194 5.13 12.10 -13.42
C ILE A 194 6.40 12.90 -13.68
N ILE A 195 6.60 13.98 -12.91
CA ILE A 195 7.66 14.94 -13.15
C ILE A 195 8.69 14.88 -12.02
N ARG A 196 9.96 14.88 -12.40
CA ARG A 196 11.08 14.99 -11.47
C ARG A 196 11.63 16.40 -11.53
N TYR A 197 11.73 17.05 -10.35
CA TYR A 197 12.28 18.39 -10.18
C TYR A 197 13.57 18.34 -9.40
N ASN A 198 14.52 19.25 -9.68
CA ASN A 198 15.63 19.51 -8.78
C ASN A 198 15.22 20.48 -7.66
N ALA A 199 16.13 20.75 -6.71
CA ALA A 199 15.85 21.63 -5.57
C ALA A 199 15.62 23.11 -5.94
N ALA A 200 15.95 23.52 -7.18
CA ALA A 200 15.62 24.84 -7.71
C ALA A 200 14.25 24.87 -8.44
N GLY A 201 13.47 23.79 -8.39
CA GLY A 201 12.17 23.68 -9.07
C GLY A 201 12.26 23.53 -10.59
N LYS A 202 13.45 23.25 -11.14
CA LYS A 202 13.61 22.97 -12.55
C LYS A 202 13.23 21.51 -12.84
N GLU A 203 12.37 21.29 -13.82
CA GLU A 203 12.08 19.97 -14.36
C GLU A 203 13.37 19.34 -14.93
N VAL A 204 13.71 18.13 -14.46
CA VAL A 204 14.89 17.38 -14.91
C VAL A 204 14.52 16.14 -15.71
N SER A 205 13.32 15.58 -15.48
CA SER A 205 12.76 14.53 -16.33
C SER A 205 11.24 14.48 -16.18
N ARG A 206 10.58 13.91 -17.19
CA ARG A 206 9.13 13.72 -17.25
C ARG A 206 8.82 12.37 -17.87
N ILE A 207 7.87 11.67 -17.24
CA ILE A 207 7.22 10.49 -17.82
C ILE A 207 5.80 10.89 -18.16
N ASP A 208 5.43 10.75 -19.43
CA ASP A 208 4.06 10.83 -19.90
C ASP A 208 3.35 9.54 -19.48
N THR A 209 2.23 9.68 -18.75
CA THR A 209 1.49 8.53 -18.22
C THR A 209 0.41 8.03 -19.18
N HIS A 210 0.30 8.57 -20.38
CA HIS A 210 -0.61 8.04 -21.38
C HIS A 210 -0.28 6.58 -21.71
N VAL A 211 -1.31 5.75 -21.65
CA VAL A 211 -1.20 4.33 -22.00
C VAL A 211 -1.65 4.16 -23.46
N PRO A 212 -0.83 3.55 -24.32
CA PRO A 212 -1.17 3.34 -25.73
C PRO A 212 -2.52 2.64 -25.90
N GLY A 213 -3.38 3.22 -26.75
CA GLY A 213 -4.72 2.68 -27.01
C GLY A 213 -5.80 3.08 -26.01
N GLU A 214 -5.45 3.82 -24.94
CA GLU A 214 -6.40 4.31 -23.94
C GLU A 214 -6.74 5.79 -24.13
N PRO A 215 -7.96 6.22 -23.77
CA PRO A 215 -8.26 7.65 -23.68
C PRO A 215 -7.33 8.37 -22.72
N ALA A 216 -6.87 9.57 -23.06
CA ALA A 216 -5.98 10.38 -22.23
C ALA A 216 -6.50 10.56 -20.80
N ILE A 217 -7.83 10.70 -20.64
CA ILE A 217 -8.49 10.85 -19.33
C ILE A 217 -8.25 9.66 -18.40
N ASN A 218 -7.85 8.50 -18.89
CA ASN A 218 -7.55 7.30 -18.11
C ASN A 218 -6.10 7.24 -17.61
N SER A 219 -5.38 8.35 -17.60
CA SER A 219 -3.93 8.38 -17.35
C SER A 219 -3.52 9.23 -16.15
N TRP A 220 -4.40 9.44 -15.16
CA TRP A 220 -4.13 10.28 -13.99
C TRP A 220 -3.17 9.60 -13.01
N PRO A 221 -1.91 10.01 -12.89
CA PRO A 221 -0.99 9.43 -11.91
C PRO A 221 -1.32 9.95 -10.51
N PHE A 222 -1.74 9.06 -9.62
CA PHE A 222 -2.04 9.38 -8.23
C PHE A 222 -0.83 9.13 -7.32
N THR A 223 -0.19 8.00 -7.48
CA THR A 223 1.04 7.61 -6.77
C THR A 223 2.14 7.33 -7.78
N ALA A 224 3.38 7.69 -7.45
CA ALA A 224 4.56 7.30 -8.19
C ALA A 224 5.68 6.89 -7.24
N ILE A 225 6.26 5.72 -7.46
CA ILE A 225 7.32 5.13 -6.65
C ILE A 225 8.49 4.79 -7.55
N THR A 226 9.70 5.27 -7.21
CA THR A 226 10.91 4.87 -7.92
C THR A 226 11.29 3.45 -7.51
N LEU A 227 11.43 2.58 -8.49
CA LEU A 227 11.89 1.20 -8.34
C LEU A 227 13.42 1.13 -8.27
N PRO A 228 14.01 0.02 -7.75
CA PRO A 228 15.47 -0.10 -7.60
C PRO A 228 16.26 0.01 -8.92
N ASP A 229 15.64 -0.33 -10.03
CA ASP A 229 16.22 -0.23 -11.39
C ASP A 229 16.06 1.16 -12.03
N GLY A 230 15.47 2.11 -11.31
CA GLY A 230 15.17 3.46 -11.78
C GLY A 230 13.85 3.61 -12.53
N GLY A 231 13.11 2.51 -12.74
CA GLY A 231 11.74 2.56 -13.27
C GLY A 231 10.75 3.17 -12.27
N ILE A 232 9.52 3.38 -12.70
CA ILE A 232 8.45 3.97 -11.89
C ILE A 232 7.25 3.04 -11.83
N LEU A 233 6.81 2.71 -10.62
CA LEU A 233 5.50 2.10 -10.35
C LEU A 233 4.49 3.22 -10.07
N ALA A 234 3.34 3.22 -10.75
CA ALA A 234 2.33 4.25 -10.58
C ALA A 234 0.90 3.70 -10.57
N GLY A 235 0.06 4.29 -9.70
CA GLY A 235 -1.39 4.10 -9.76
C GLY A 235 -2.00 5.15 -10.69
N LEU A 236 -2.74 4.69 -11.72
CA LEU A 236 -3.48 5.57 -12.64
C LEU A 236 -4.96 5.53 -12.27
N THR A 237 -5.38 6.50 -11.45
CA THR A 237 -6.66 6.41 -10.74
C THR A 237 -7.86 6.32 -11.68
N ASN A 238 -8.11 7.27 -12.54
CA ASN A 238 -9.24 7.21 -13.48
C ASN A 238 -9.10 6.12 -14.56
N GLY A 239 -7.92 5.52 -14.69
CA GLY A 239 -7.64 4.45 -15.64
C GLY A 239 -7.87 3.05 -15.08
N ASN A 240 -8.25 2.93 -13.81
CA ASN A 240 -8.49 1.66 -13.13
C ASN A 240 -7.34 0.66 -13.32
N ARG A 241 -6.09 1.14 -13.15
CA ARG A 241 -4.89 0.35 -13.38
C ARG A 241 -3.68 0.80 -12.56
N VAL A 242 -2.75 -0.12 -12.41
CA VAL A 242 -1.41 0.17 -11.94
C VAL A 242 -0.43 -0.18 -13.05
N VAL A 243 0.57 0.66 -13.24
CA VAL A 243 1.53 0.55 -14.35
C VAL A 243 2.97 0.59 -13.84
N GLU A 244 3.87 -0.02 -14.57
CA GLU A 244 5.31 0.20 -14.44
C GLU A 244 5.86 0.75 -15.73
N PHE A 245 6.56 1.87 -15.61
CA PHE A 245 7.39 2.43 -16.66
C PHE A 245 8.85 2.06 -16.38
N ASP A 246 9.62 1.85 -17.42
CA ASP A 246 11.08 1.84 -17.30
C ASP A 246 11.62 3.25 -17.04
N LYS A 247 12.94 3.37 -16.85
CA LYS A 247 13.61 4.66 -16.61
C LYS A 247 13.46 5.67 -17.76
N ASP A 248 13.15 5.20 -18.97
CA ASP A 248 12.97 6.01 -20.17
C ASP A 248 11.49 6.35 -20.42
N GLY A 249 10.57 5.91 -19.53
CA GLY A 249 9.15 6.17 -19.59
C GLY A 249 8.36 5.21 -20.48
N THR A 250 8.97 4.10 -20.93
CA THR A 250 8.26 3.06 -21.69
C THR A 250 7.47 2.17 -20.76
N LEU A 251 6.20 1.91 -21.08
CA LEU A 251 5.35 0.99 -20.32
C LEU A 251 5.90 -0.44 -20.46
N ARG A 252 6.24 -1.08 -19.31
CA ARG A 252 6.78 -2.45 -19.27
C ARG A 252 5.87 -3.47 -18.63
N TRP A 253 4.97 -3.02 -17.75
CA TRP A 253 4.00 -3.87 -17.08
C TRP A 253 2.78 -3.05 -16.67
N GLN A 254 1.63 -3.69 -16.65
CA GLN A 254 0.41 -3.11 -16.06
C GLN A 254 -0.50 -4.20 -15.51
N ILE A 255 -1.34 -3.83 -14.56
CA ILE A 255 -2.50 -4.59 -14.13
C ILE A 255 -3.73 -3.68 -14.16
N THR A 256 -4.84 -4.19 -14.65
CA THR A 256 -6.06 -3.43 -14.92
C THR A 256 -7.25 -4.01 -14.16
N ALA A 257 -8.38 -3.30 -14.19
CA ALA A 257 -9.66 -3.83 -13.71
C ALA A 257 -10.03 -5.16 -14.37
N ALA A 258 -9.76 -5.31 -15.67
CA ALA A 258 -10.05 -6.54 -16.40
C ALA A 258 -9.19 -7.74 -15.93
N ASP A 259 -7.94 -7.50 -15.55
CA ASP A 259 -7.07 -8.54 -15.00
C ASP A 259 -7.50 -9.01 -13.59
N THR A 260 -8.37 -8.25 -12.91
CA THR A 260 -8.77 -8.47 -11.50
C THR A 260 -10.28 -8.59 -11.31
N ASP A 261 -11.02 -8.97 -12.35
CA ASP A 261 -12.48 -9.09 -12.31
C ASP A 261 -13.19 -7.83 -11.73
N GLY A 262 -12.66 -6.65 -12.05
CA GLY A 262 -13.19 -5.36 -11.61
C GLY A 262 -12.83 -4.96 -10.18
N LEU A 263 -11.88 -5.63 -9.51
CA LEU A 263 -11.49 -5.28 -8.14
C LEU A 263 -10.65 -4.00 -8.07
N ILE A 264 -10.02 -3.58 -9.16
CA ILE A 264 -9.35 -2.29 -9.27
C ILE A 264 -10.36 -1.28 -9.82
N ASP A 265 -10.71 -0.28 -8.99
CA ASP A 265 -11.56 0.84 -9.37
C ASP A 265 -10.99 2.12 -8.74
N ASP A 266 -10.49 3.03 -9.57
CA ASP A 266 -9.68 4.18 -9.18
C ASP A 266 -8.44 3.78 -8.33
N ALA A 267 -7.45 3.16 -8.96
CA ALA A 267 -6.19 2.80 -8.32
C ALA A 267 -5.46 4.05 -7.82
N CYS A 268 -5.42 4.25 -6.50
CA CYS A 268 -4.81 5.41 -5.86
C CYS A 268 -3.42 5.07 -5.28
N GLY A 269 -3.35 4.71 -4.00
CA GLY A 269 -2.11 4.33 -3.33
C GLY A 269 -1.61 2.97 -3.81
N VAL A 270 -0.30 2.86 -4.00
CA VAL A 270 0.36 1.58 -4.30
C VAL A 270 1.59 1.39 -3.42
N GLN A 271 1.95 0.14 -3.14
CA GLN A 271 3.20 -0.24 -2.47
C GLN A 271 3.76 -1.49 -3.14
N ARG A 272 5.07 -1.52 -3.40
CA ARG A 272 5.76 -2.72 -3.85
C ARG A 272 6.34 -3.45 -2.65
N LEU A 273 5.95 -4.70 -2.46
CA LEU A 273 6.41 -5.57 -1.38
C LEU A 273 7.77 -6.22 -1.71
N PRO A 274 8.53 -6.65 -0.67
CA PRO A 274 9.82 -7.32 -0.87
C PRO A 274 9.74 -8.62 -1.70
N ASN A 275 8.60 -9.30 -1.67
CA ASN A 275 8.36 -10.52 -2.47
C ASN A 275 8.02 -10.23 -3.93
N GLY A 276 8.02 -8.97 -4.36
CA GLY A 276 7.66 -8.53 -5.71
C GLY A 276 6.17 -8.26 -5.93
N ASN A 277 5.31 -8.62 -4.99
CA ASN A 277 3.88 -8.32 -5.08
C ASN A 277 3.61 -6.82 -4.96
N THR A 278 2.47 -6.39 -5.45
CA THR A 278 2.00 -5.00 -5.35
C THR A 278 0.72 -4.95 -4.55
N MET A 279 0.69 -4.13 -3.49
CA MET A 279 -0.55 -3.75 -2.84
C MET A 279 -1.11 -2.48 -3.50
N ILE A 280 -2.45 -2.44 -3.63
CA ILE A 280 -3.18 -1.41 -4.35
C ILE A 280 -4.37 -0.96 -3.51
N ALA A 281 -4.56 0.36 -3.37
CA ALA A 281 -5.80 0.93 -2.86
C ALA A 281 -6.77 1.14 -4.03
N SER A 282 -8.00 0.61 -3.87
CA SER A 282 -9.11 0.74 -4.81
C SER A 282 -10.13 1.72 -4.21
N TYR A 283 -10.20 2.93 -4.76
CA TYR A 283 -10.88 4.05 -4.11
C TYR A 283 -12.40 4.04 -4.33
N HIS A 284 -12.86 3.88 -5.59
CA HIS A 284 -14.26 4.10 -5.93
C HIS A 284 -15.17 2.86 -5.85
N ILE A 285 -14.65 1.71 -5.47
CA ILE A 285 -15.50 0.53 -5.28
C ILE A 285 -16.63 0.87 -4.31
N GLY A 286 -17.87 0.61 -4.73
CA GLY A 286 -19.08 0.89 -3.98
C GLY A 286 -19.10 0.23 -2.59
N LYS A 287 -20.16 0.45 -1.81
CA LYS A 287 -20.30 -0.15 -0.46
C LYS A 287 -20.17 -1.66 -0.53
N GLY A 288 -19.37 -2.22 0.40
CA GLY A 288 -19.08 -3.66 0.42
C GLY A 288 -18.10 -4.12 -0.65
N GLY A 289 -17.39 -3.20 -1.31
CA GLY A 289 -16.33 -3.48 -2.28
C GLY A 289 -14.96 -3.72 -1.67
N VAL A 290 -14.00 -4.08 -2.53
CA VAL A 290 -12.59 -4.23 -2.16
C VAL A 290 -11.96 -2.86 -1.95
N ARG A 291 -11.25 -2.68 -0.82
CA ARG A 291 -10.55 -1.43 -0.46
C ARG A 291 -9.05 -1.52 -0.69
N LEU A 292 -8.49 -2.68 -0.40
CA LEU A 292 -7.09 -2.99 -0.65
C LEU A 292 -7.01 -4.38 -1.28
N LEU A 293 -6.07 -4.56 -2.19
CA LEU A 293 -5.75 -5.87 -2.75
C LEU A 293 -4.25 -6.02 -2.93
N GLU A 294 -3.77 -7.27 -2.89
CA GLU A 294 -2.39 -7.65 -3.17
C GLU A 294 -2.38 -8.52 -4.43
N VAL A 295 -1.51 -8.18 -5.37
CA VAL A 295 -1.37 -8.88 -6.65
C VAL A 295 0.08 -9.31 -6.88
N THR A 296 0.26 -10.47 -7.52
CA THR A 296 1.58 -10.94 -7.92
C THR A 296 2.07 -10.25 -9.21
N PRO A 297 3.36 -10.37 -9.57
CA PRO A 297 3.86 -9.93 -10.87
C PRO A 297 3.13 -10.56 -12.06
N GLU A 298 2.61 -11.80 -11.89
CA GLU A 298 1.81 -12.53 -12.87
C GLU A 298 0.34 -12.11 -12.86
N LYS A 299 0.00 -11.02 -12.17
CA LYS A 299 -1.33 -10.40 -12.08
C LYS A 299 -2.38 -11.22 -11.34
N LYS A 300 -1.98 -12.14 -10.48
CA LYS A 300 -2.93 -12.90 -9.64
C LYS A 300 -3.24 -12.12 -8.37
N VAL A 301 -4.53 -11.98 -8.05
CA VAL A 301 -4.96 -11.48 -6.75
C VAL A 301 -4.71 -12.59 -5.71
N VAL A 302 -3.88 -12.29 -4.70
CA VAL A 302 -3.51 -13.24 -3.63
C VAL A 302 -4.09 -12.86 -2.28
N TRP A 303 -4.50 -11.62 -2.11
CA TRP A 303 -5.17 -11.14 -0.91
C TRP A 303 -6.07 -9.95 -1.27
N ALA A 304 -7.19 -9.80 -0.58
CA ALA A 304 -8.08 -8.66 -0.73
C ALA A 304 -8.83 -8.37 0.57
N TRP A 305 -8.93 -7.09 0.89
CA TRP A 305 -9.79 -6.60 1.96
C TRP A 305 -11.07 -6.05 1.37
N LYS A 306 -12.16 -6.77 1.62
CA LYS A 306 -13.51 -6.37 1.26
C LYS A 306 -14.23 -5.84 2.49
N ALA A 307 -14.66 -4.59 2.46
CA ALA A 307 -15.27 -3.96 3.62
C ALA A 307 -16.34 -2.93 3.25
N ASN A 308 -17.31 -2.78 4.14
CA ASN A 308 -18.34 -1.75 4.05
C ASN A 308 -17.88 -0.46 4.77
N VAL A 309 -16.70 0.02 4.41
CA VAL A 309 -16.06 1.20 4.99
C VAL A 309 -15.88 2.29 3.94
N PRO A 310 -15.64 3.53 4.35
CA PRO A 310 -15.33 4.62 3.43
C PRO A 310 -14.12 4.32 2.54
N ALA A 311 -14.01 5.08 1.46
CA ALA A 311 -12.96 4.96 0.46
C ALA A 311 -11.54 5.14 1.04
N VAL A 312 -10.56 4.45 0.44
CA VAL A 312 -9.15 4.50 0.83
C VAL A 312 -8.33 5.05 -0.33
N HIS A 313 -7.71 6.22 -0.10
CA HIS A 313 -6.79 6.83 -1.09
C HIS A 313 -5.38 6.30 -0.97
N HIS A 314 -4.90 6.16 0.25
CA HIS A 314 -3.53 5.76 0.56
C HIS A 314 -3.53 4.81 1.76
N PHE A 315 -2.47 4.05 1.88
CA PHE A 315 -2.25 3.16 3.00
C PHE A 315 -0.76 3.00 3.30
N HIS A 316 -0.44 2.59 4.51
CA HIS A 316 0.90 2.14 4.89
C HIS A 316 0.78 0.76 5.51
N LEU A 317 1.26 -0.27 4.81
CA LEU A 317 1.32 -1.63 5.31
C LEU A 317 2.40 -1.75 6.38
N LEU A 318 2.03 -2.14 7.59
CA LEU A 318 2.89 -2.15 8.78
C LEU A 318 3.43 -3.54 9.09
N SER A 319 2.57 -4.55 8.99
CA SER A 319 2.95 -5.95 9.20
C SER A 319 2.06 -6.91 8.41
N MET A 320 2.57 -8.12 8.21
CA MET A 320 1.87 -9.25 7.62
C MET A 320 1.97 -10.44 8.58
N ASN A 321 0.85 -11.04 8.93
CA ASN A 321 0.79 -12.19 9.86
C ASN A 321 1.54 -11.94 11.17
N GLY A 322 1.37 -10.73 11.74
CA GLY A 322 2.03 -10.30 12.97
C GLY A 322 3.52 -9.96 12.83
N ALA A 323 4.15 -10.22 11.68
CA ALA A 323 5.55 -9.93 11.44
C ALA A 323 5.76 -8.59 10.72
N THR A 324 6.70 -7.78 11.20
CA THR A 324 7.13 -6.56 10.49
C THR A 324 7.78 -6.93 9.17
N ILE A 325 7.48 -6.18 8.11
CA ILE A 325 8.00 -6.44 6.77
C ILE A 325 9.42 -5.88 6.67
N ALA A 326 10.36 -6.75 6.30
CA ALA A 326 11.77 -6.41 6.13
C ALA A 326 12.32 -6.97 4.79
N PRO A 327 12.93 -6.15 3.93
CA PRO A 327 12.95 -4.69 4.00
C PRO A 327 11.54 -4.07 3.90
N PRO A 328 11.34 -2.80 4.32
CA PRO A 328 10.03 -2.18 4.23
C PRO A 328 9.58 -2.05 2.77
N PRO A 329 8.26 -2.06 2.49
CA PRO A 329 7.73 -1.88 1.15
C PRO A 329 8.20 -0.56 0.52
N LEU A 330 8.42 -0.57 -0.79
CA LEU A 330 8.61 0.67 -1.56
C LEU A 330 7.27 1.43 -1.65
N ARG A 331 7.30 2.74 -1.43
CA ARG A 331 6.10 3.56 -1.30
C ARG A 331 6.35 5.05 -1.58
#